data_05f808c93b0e2bd7b551660a5d9a0e5a
#
_entry.id   05f808c93b0e2bd7b551660a5d9a0e5a
#
_cell.length_a   1.000
_cell.length_b   1.000
_cell.length_c   1.000
_cell.angle_alpha   90.00
_cell.angle_beta   90.00
_cell.angle_gamma   90.00
#
_symmetry.space_group_name_H-M   'P 1'
#
loop_
_entity.id
_entity.type
_entity.pdbx_description
1 polymer ?
#
loop_
_entity_poly.entity_id
_entity_poly.type
_entity_poly.pdbx_seq_one_letter_code
_entity_poly.pdbx_strand_id
1 'polypeptide(L)'
;QAEGVKKGIESVKSKKPAFAVVDLRLNDGNGLEVVKEIQLTNSNSRIVMLTGYGNIPTAVAAIKQGAIDYLAKPADADDVEKALLADPNKKAPPPENPMSADRVKWEHIHRVFELCNRNVSETARRLKMHRRTLQRILSKRSPK
;
A
#
# COMPACT_ATOMS: atom_id res chain seq x y z
N GLN A 1 5.69 -15.93 -7.92
CA GLN A 1 6.02 -14.86 -6.98
C GLN A 1 7.31 -14.17 -7.41
N ALA A 2 7.38 -12.86 -7.32
CA ALA A 2 8.56 -12.06 -7.61
C ALA A 2 8.82 -11.12 -6.42
N GLU A 3 10.08 -10.96 -6.04
CA GLU A 3 10.48 -10.24 -4.83
C GLU A 3 10.85 -8.77 -5.10
N GLY A 4 10.86 -8.35 -6.37
CA GLY A 4 11.25 -7.02 -6.77
C GLY A 4 10.67 -6.61 -8.12
N VAL A 5 10.85 -5.34 -8.47
CA VAL A 5 10.34 -4.73 -9.71
C VAL A 5 10.89 -5.45 -10.95
N LYS A 6 12.21 -5.65 -11.02
CA LYS A 6 12.85 -6.29 -12.20
C LYS A 6 12.30 -7.68 -12.46
N LYS A 7 12.32 -8.55 -11.44
CA LYS A 7 11.76 -9.92 -11.53
C LYS A 7 10.25 -9.91 -11.79
N GLY A 8 9.54 -8.93 -11.23
CA GLY A 8 8.13 -8.70 -11.47
C GLY A 8 7.85 -8.44 -12.94
N ILE A 9 8.55 -7.50 -13.55
CA ILE A 9 8.41 -7.12 -14.97
C ILE A 9 8.76 -8.31 -15.88
N GLU A 10 9.85 -9.04 -15.63
CA GLU A 10 10.20 -10.23 -16.39
C GLU A 10 9.10 -11.31 -16.32
N SER A 11 8.56 -11.53 -15.13
CA SER A 11 7.45 -12.48 -14.92
C SER A 11 6.19 -12.07 -15.66
N VAL A 12 5.86 -10.78 -15.66
CA VAL A 12 4.72 -10.21 -16.38
C VAL A 12 4.84 -10.43 -17.88
N LYS A 13 5.99 -10.13 -18.47
CA LYS A 13 6.24 -10.31 -19.89
C LYS A 13 6.12 -11.76 -20.35
N SER A 14 6.58 -12.69 -19.51
CA SER A 14 6.55 -14.11 -19.84
C SER A 14 5.17 -14.76 -19.63
N LYS A 15 4.43 -14.35 -18.59
CA LYS A 15 3.21 -15.07 -18.15
C LYS A 15 1.91 -14.37 -18.50
N LYS A 16 1.93 -13.06 -18.78
CA LYS A 16 0.75 -12.24 -19.08
C LYS A 16 -0.42 -12.51 -18.12
N PRO A 17 -0.27 -12.30 -16.82
CA PRO A 17 -1.22 -12.76 -15.82
C PRO A 17 -2.59 -12.11 -16.00
N ALA A 18 -3.68 -12.88 -15.79
CA ALA A 18 -5.04 -12.36 -15.74
C ALA A 18 -5.35 -11.68 -14.39
N PHE A 19 -4.69 -12.13 -13.33
CA PHE A 19 -4.81 -11.61 -11.97
C PHE A 19 -3.45 -11.30 -11.39
N ALA A 20 -3.29 -10.17 -10.73
CA ALA A 20 -2.04 -9.79 -10.10
C ALA A 20 -2.29 -9.09 -8.76
N VAL A 21 -1.46 -9.44 -7.79
CA VAL A 21 -1.37 -8.75 -6.51
C VAL A 21 0.01 -8.15 -6.41
N VAL A 22 0.09 -6.83 -6.26
CA VAL A 22 1.35 -6.10 -6.31
C VAL A 22 1.53 -5.32 -5.02
N ASP A 23 2.64 -5.55 -4.32
CA ASP A 23 3.02 -4.71 -3.20
C ASP A 23 3.52 -3.35 -3.70
N LEU A 24 3.07 -2.29 -3.07
CA LEU A 24 3.54 -0.93 -3.36
C LEU A 24 5.06 -0.79 -3.14
N ARG A 25 5.59 -1.39 -2.08
CA ARG A 25 7.01 -1.34 -1.74
C ARG A 25 7.67 -2.68 -2.06
N LEU A 26 8.46 -2.67 -3.09
CA LEU A 26 9.32 -3.78 -3.46
C LEU A 26 10.77 -3.47 -3.06
N ASN A 27 11.60 -4.51 -2.95
CA ASN A 27 12.99 -4.38 -2.48
C ASN A 27 13.85 -3.44 -3.34
N ASP A 28 13.57 -3.36 -4.63
CA ASP A 28 14.34 -2.63 -5.64
C ASP A 28 13.55 -1.49 -6.31
N GLY A 29 12.37 -1.12 -5.77
CA GLY A 29 11.60 -0.02 -6.33
C GLY A 29 10.13 0.02 -5.93
N ASN A 30 9.33 0.68 -6.79
CA ASN A 30 7.93 0.92 -6.55
C ASN A 30 7.06 -0.04 -7.38
N GLY A 31 6.10 -0.71 -6.72
CA GLY A 31 5.16 -1.60 -7.38
C GLY A 31 4.31 -0.97 -8.49
N LEU A 32 4.17 0.36 -8.51
CA LEU A 32 3.48 1.07 -9.59
C LEU A 32 4.13 0.83 -10.97
N GLU A 33 5.44 0.60 -11.02
CA GLU A 33 6.13 0.27 -12.26
C GLU A 33 5.69 -1.11 -12.79
N VAL A 34 5.48 -2.06 -11.88
CA VAL A 34 4.96 -3.39 -12.23
C VAL A 34 3.51 -3.31 -12.70
N VAL A 35 2.67 -2.50 -12.04
CA VAL A 35 1.27 -2.26 -12.46
C VAL A 35 1.23 -1.72 -13.89
N LYS A 36 2.05 -0.71 -14.19
CA LYS A 36 2.14 -0.15 -15.54
C LYS A 36 2.53 -1.20 -16.58
N GLU A 37 3.53 -2.04 -16.29
CA GLU A 37 3.95 -3.10 -17.21
C GLU A 37 2.87 -4.16 -17.41
N ILE A 38 2.13 -4.53 -16.36
CA ILE A 38 1.00 -5.47 -16.48
C ILE A 38 -0.05 -4.90 -17.43
N GLN A 39 -0.43 -3.63 -17.27
CA GLN A 39 -1.41 -2.98 -18.13
C GLN A 39 -0.97 -2.87 -19.60
N LEU A 40 0.32 -2.62 -19.85
CA LEU A 40 0.88 -2.61 -21.19
C LEU A 40 0.89 -4.00 -21.84
N THR A 41 1.08 -5.04 -21.03
CA THR A 41 1.20 -6.43 -21.50
C THR A 41 -0.16 -7.10 -21.66
N ASN A 42 -1.09 -6.82 -20.75
CA ASN A 42 -2.47 -7.34 -20.74
C ASN A 42 -3.40 -6.33 -20.06
N SER A 43 -4.07 -5.50 -20.85
CA SER A 43 -4.98 -4.45 -20.36
C SER A 43 -6.21 -4.99 -19.61
N ASN A 44 -6.54 -6.27 -19.78
CA ASN A 44 -7.64 -6.93 -19.09
C ASN A 44 -7.24 -7.55 -17.74
N SER A 45 -5.96 -7.41 -17.34
CA SER A 45 -5.50 -7.91 -16.05
C SER A 45 -6.19 -7.20 -14.89
N ARG A 46 -6.64 -7.97 -13.93
CA ARG A 46 -7.21 -7.47 -12.68
C ARG A 46 -6.10 -7.34 -11.64
N ILE A 47 -5.79 -6.13 -11.25
CA ILE A 47 -4.64 -5.82 -10.41
C ILE A 47 -5.11 -5.22 -9.09
N VAL A 48 -4.73 -5.83 -7.98
CA VAL A 48 -4.92 -5.29 -6.63
C VAL A 48 -3.57 -4.88 -6.06
N MET A 49 -3.51 -3.63 -5.57
CA MET A 49 -2.32 -3.13 -4.88
C MET A 49 -2.38 -3.42 -3.39
N LEU A 50 -1.29 -3.92 -2.81
CA LEU A 50 -1.11 -3.99 -1.37
C LEU A 50 -0.25 -2.80 -0.90
N THR A 51 -0.66 -2.17 0.20
CA THR A 51 0.10 -1.05 0.79
C THR A 51 0.18 -1.18 2.30
N GLY A 52 1.36 -0.97 2.86
CA GLY A 52 1.56 -0.98 4.31
C GLY A 52 0.99 0.27 5.02
N TYR A 53 0.62 1.29 4.27
CA TYR A 53 0.13 2.55 4.82
C TYR A 53 -0.90 3.17 3.87
N GLY A 54 -2.06 3.52 4.40
CA GLY A 54 -3.12 4.19 3.67
C GLY A 54 -2.68 5.56 3.14
N ASN A 55 -1.93 5.55 2.04
CA ASN A 55 -1.54 6.77 1.33
C ASN A 55 -2.52 7.01 0.19
N ILE A 56 -3.53 7.83 0.43
CA ILE A 56 -4.56 8.19 -0.56
C ILE A 56 -3.95 8.61 -1.92
N PRO A 57 -2.93 9.50 -1.98
CA PRO A 57 -2.30 9.83 -3.27
C PRO A 57 -1.76 8.64 -4.03
N THR A 58 -1.16 7.68 -3.33
CA THR A 58 -0.60 6.48 -3.97
C THR A 58 -1.69 5.51 -4.41
N ALA A 59 -2.76 5.36 -3.63
CA ALA A 59 -3.93 4.59 -4.03
C ALA A 59 -4.56 5.17 -5.30
N VAL A 60 -4.74 6.49 -5.35
CA VAL A 60 -5.25 7.19 -6.54
C VAL A 60 -4.31 6.98 -7.74
N ALA A 61 -2.99 7.04 -7.54
CA ALA A 61 -2.02 6.78 -8.60
C ALA A 61 -2.12 5.33 -9.13
N ALA A 62 -2.28 4.35 -8.24
CA ALA A 62 -2.46 2.94 -8.62
C ALA A 62 -3.71 2.73 -9.46
N ILE A 63 -4.85 3.28 -9.03
CA ILE A 63 -6.11 3.20 -9.80
C ILE A 63 -5.97 3.88 -11.17
N LYS A 64 -5.35 5.06 -11.24
CA LYS A 64 -5.09 5.75 -12.53
C LYS A 64 -4.17 4.96 -13.46
N GLN A 65 -3.33 4.09 -12.92
CA GLN A 65 -2.44 3.21 -13.70
C GLN A 65 -3.07 1.86 -14.04
N GLY A 66 -4.34 1.63 -13.67
CA GLY A 66 -5.09 0.45 -14.04
C GLY A 66 -5.23 -0.61 -12.96
N ALA A 67 -4.84 -0.34 -11.72
CA ALA A 67 -5.25 -1.19 -10.61
C ALA A 67 -6.76 -1.06 -10.38
N ILE A 68 -7.44 -2.17 -10.13
CA ILE A 68 -8.89 -2.17 -9.89
C ILE A 68 -9.21 -1.80 -8.44
N ASP A 69 -8.30 -2.11 -7.52
CA ASP A 69 -8.46 -1.82 -6.10
C ASP A 69 -7.12 -1.74 -5.39
N TYR A 70 -7.13 -1.25 -4.15
CA TYR A 70 -5.99 -1.29 -3.25
C TYR A 70 -6.41 -1.76 -1.86
N LEU A 71 -5.57 -2.52 -1.19
CA LEU A 71 -5.79 -3.01 0.16
C LEU A 71 -4.68 -2.57 1.11
N ALA A 72 -5.08 -2.13 2.30
CA ALA A 72 -4.12 -1.83 3.36
C ALA A 72 -3.66 -3.13 4.04
N LYS A 73 -2.36 -3.28 4.26
CA LYS A 73 -1.82 -4.38 5.07
C LYS A 73 -2.12 -4.14 6.56
N PRO A 74 -2.49 -5.16 7.33
CA PRO A 74 -2.60 -6.56 6.94
C PRO A 74 -3.88 -6.83 6.13
N ALA A 75 -3.76 -7.52 5.00
CA ALA A 75 -4.87 -8.04 4.20
C ALA A 75 -4.77 -9.55 4.18
N ASP A 76 -5.86 -10.24 4.39
CA ASP A 76 -5.91 -11.69 4.31
C ASP A 76 -6.21 -12.16 2.87
N ALA A 77 -6.21 -13.48 2.68
CA ALA A 77 -6.44 -14.06 1.36
C ALA A 77 -7.86 -13.80 0.85
N ASP A 78 -8.84 -13.79 1.76
CA ASP A 78 -10.26 -13.57 1.43
C ASP A 78 -10.49 -12.12 0.99
N ASP A 79 -9.81 -11.15 1.62
CA ASP A 79 -9.87 -9.74 1.21
C ASP A 79 -9.30 -9.54 -0.19
N VAL A 80 -8.16 -10.19 -0.46
CA VAL A 80 -7.51 -10.13 -1.78
C VAL A 80 -8.38 -10.78 -2.85
N GLU A 81 -8.97 -11.94 -2.58
CA GLU A 81 -9.86 -12.62 -3.51
C GLU A 81 -11.09 -11.79 -3.82
N LYS A 82 -11.77 -11.26 -2.80
CA LYS A 82 -12.92 -10.37 -2.96
C LYS A 82 -12.58 -9.15 -3.82
N ALA A 83 -11.45 -8.51 -3.56
CA ALA A 83 -11.00 -7.36 -4.34
C ALA A 83 -10.68 -7.73 -5.79
N LEU A 84 -10.02 -8.87 -6.03
CA LEU A 84 -9.73 -9.36 -7.38
C LEU A 84 -11.00 -9.75 -8.18
N LEU A 85 -12.02 -10.24 -7.51
CA LEU A 85 -13.28 -10.69 -8.14
C LEU A 85 -14.40 -9.64 -8.10
N ALA A 86 -14.17 -8.51 -7.43
CA ALA A 86 -15.15 -7.42 -7.31
C ALA A 86 -15.61 -6.92 -8.68
N ASP A 87 -16.90 -6.67 -8.84
CA ASP A 87 -17.46 -6.05 -10.05
C ASP A 87 -16.97 -4.59 -10.15
N PRO A 88 -16.29 -4.18 -11.23
CA PRO A 88 -15.80 -2.82 -11.40
C PRO A 88 -16.91 -1.75 -11.33
N ASN A 89 -18.15 -2.13 -11.58
CA ASN A 89 -19.31 -1.23 -11.53
C ASN A 89 -20.01 -1.18 -10.16
N LYS A 90 -19.59 -2.02 -9.22
CA LYS A 90 -20.18 -2.05 -7.88
C LYS A 90 -19.37 -1.15 -6.96
N LYS A 91 -19.98 -0.09 -6.45
CA LYS A 91 -19.36 0.75 -5.42
C LYS A 91 -18.96 -0.13 -4.23
N ALA A 92 -17.68 -0.10 -3.85
CA ALA A 92 -17.23 -0.78 -2.65
C ALA A 92 -18.06 -0.29 -1.45
N PRO A 93 -18.58 -1.18 -0.60
CA PRO A 93 -19.23 -0.75 0.63
C PRO A 93 -18.19 -0.02 1.49
N PRO A 94 -18.60 1.00 2.25
CA PRO A 94 -17.70 1.64 3.21
C PRO A 94 -17.15 0.56 4.17
N PRO A 95 -15.89 0.68 4.63
CA PRO A 95 -15.31 -0.29 5.53
C PRO A 95 -16.18 -0.45 6.77
N GLU A 96 -16.57 -1.69 7.08
CA GLU A 96 -17.45 -2.01 8.21
C GLU A 96 -16.85 -1.64 9.57
N ASN A 97 -15.53 -1.56 9.65
CA ASN A 97 -14.80 -1.15 10.85
C ASN A 97 -13.78 -0.07 10.50
N PRO A 98 -14.10 1.22 10.72
CA PRO A 98 -13.13 2.28 10.58
C PRO A 98 -12.00 2.10 11.61
N MET A 99 -10.75 2.30 11.16
CA MET A 99 -9.61 2.28 12.08
C MET A 99 -9.82 3.26 13.23
N SER A 100 -9.43 2.85 14.44
CA SER A 100 -9.50 3.76 15.60
C SER A 100 -8.63 5.01 15.36
N ALA A 101 -9.05 6.16 15.89
CA ALA A 101 -8.31 7.41 15.74
C ALA A 101 -6.86 7.29 16.25
N ASP A 102 -6.63 6.50 17.30
CA ASP A 102 -5.29 6.23 17.85
C ASP A 102 -4.44 5.42 16.88
N ARG A 103 -5.01 4.46 16.18
CA ARG A 103 -4.31 3.69 15.16
C ARG A 103 -3.94 4.54 13.95
N VAL A 104 -4.85 5.36 13.45
CA VAL A 104 -4.58 6.32 12.35
C VAL A 104 -3.45 7.28 12.74
N LYS A 105 -3.50 7.83 13.96
CA LYS A 105 -2.46 8.70 14.50
C LYS A 105 -1.11 7.99 14.61
N TRP A 106 -1.10 6.78 15.12
CA TRP A 106 0.10 5.96 15.27
C TRP A 106 0.74 5.67 13.90
N GLU A 107 -0.04 5.23 12.92
CA GLU A 107 0.41 4.96 11.57
C GLU A 107 0.96 6.22 10.88
N HIS A 108 0.27 7.35 11.01
CA HIS A 108 0.75 8.63 10.47
C HIS A 108 2.12 9.02 11.04
N ILE A 109 2.30 8.90 12.36
CA ILE A 109 3.56 9.21 13.02
C ILE A 109 4.69 8.30 12.54
N HIS A 110 4.45 7.00 12.45
CA HIS A 110 5.44 6.03 11.97
C HIS A 110 5.82 6.29 10.51
N ARG A 111 4.85 6.65 9.66
CA ARG A 111 5.11 7.02 8.28
C ARG A 111 6.03 8.24 8.17
N VAL A 112 5.76 9.29 8.92
CA VAL A 112 6.61 10.49 8.91
C VAL A 112 8.00 10.17 9.46
N PHE A 113 8.10 9.28 10.45
CA PHE A 113 9.37 8.80 10.99
C PHE A 113 10.22 8.07 9.93
N GLU A 114 9.61 7.18 9.13
CA GLU A 114 10.30 6.51 8.01
C GLU A 114 10.72 7.52 6.92
N LEU A 115 9.84 8.46 6.57
CA LEU A 115 10.16 9.52 5.60
C LEU A 115 11.31 10.43 6.05
N CYS A 116 11.54 10.54 7.35
CA CYS A 116 12.65 11.26 7.95
C CYS A 116 13.89 10.37 8.18
N ASN A 117 14.01 9.22 7.49
CA ASN A 117 15.08 8.24 7.66
C ASN A 117 15.28 7.85 9.13
N ARG A 118 14.19 7.66 9.87
CA ARG A 118 14.15 7.34 11.30
C ARG A 118 14.81 8.38 12.22
N ASN A 119 14.92 9.60 11.76
CA ASN A 119 15.46 10.70 12.56
C ASN A 119 14.37 11.28 13.47
N VAL A 120 14.44 10.98 14.78
CA VAL A 120 13.46 11.40 15.78
C VAL A 120 13.33 12.94 15.86
N SER A 121 14.44 13.68 15.79
CA SER A 121 14.43 15.14 15.91
C SER A 121 13.74 15.79 14.71
N GLU A 122 14.04 15.33 13.50
CA GLU A 122 13.43 15.82 12.27
C GLU A 122 11.94 15.47 12.22
N THR A 123 11.59 14.25 12.61
CA THR A 123 10.19 13.79 12.69
C THR A 123 9.38 14.64 13.68
N ALA A 124 9.95 14.89 14.87
CA ALA A 124 9.29 15.72 15.88
C ALA A 124 9.03 17.13 15.37
N ARG A 125 9.99 17.72 14.65
CA ARG A 125 9.85 19.04 14.01
C ARG A 125 8.73 19.06 12.97
N ARG A 126 8.73 18.09 12.05
CA ARG A 126 7.70 17.99 11.00
C ARG A 126 6.30 17.76 11.54
N LEU A 127 6.18 16.96 12.60
CA LEU A 127 4.89 16.69 13.26
C LEU A 127 4.49 17.76 14.28
N LYS A 128 5.33 18.79 14.51
CA LYS A 128 5.14 19.81 15.55
C LYS A 128 4.89 19.18 16.92
N MET A 129 5.65 18.14 17.25
CA MET A 129 5.54 17.39 18.50
C MET A 129 6.81 17.51 19.33
N HIS A 130 6.66 17.42 20.65
CA HIS A 130 7.81 17.28 21.53
C HIS A 130 8.55 15.95 21.28
N ARG A 131 9.89 16.00 21.18
CA ARG A 131 10.73 14.81 20.98
C ARG A 131 10.43 13.67 21.96
N ARG A 132 10.23 13.99 23.24
CA ARG A 132 9.88 13.02 24.29
C ARG A 132 8.55 12.32 24.03
N THR A 133 7.54 13.07 23.58
CA THR A 133 6.22 12.52 23.21
C THR A 133 6.34 11.57 22.02
N LEU A 134 7.10 11.97 21.01
CA LEU A 134 7.34 11.13 19.83
C LEU A 134 8.05 9.83 20.21
N GLN A 135 9.14 9.88 21.00
CA GLN A 135 9.84 8.68 21.47
C GLN A 135 8.92 7.72 22.21
N ARG A 136 8.04 8.23 23.09
CA ARG A 136 7.07 7.41 23.81
C ARG A 136 6.06 6.74 22.88
N ILE A 137 5.67 7.38 21.78
CA ILE A 137 4.76 6.80 20.78
C ILE A 137 5.48 5.75 19.96
N LEU A 138 6.71 6.02 19.50
CA LEU A 138 7.51 5.08 18.71
C LEU A 138 7.89 3.81 19.48
N SER A 139 7.98 3.87 20.81
CA SER A 139 8.26 2.70 21.67
C SER A 139 7.03 1.83 21.96
N LYS A 140 5.83 2.31 21.68
CA LYS A 140 4.59 1.56 21.88
C LYS A 140 4.28 0.67 20.68
N ARG A 141 3.68 -0.51 20.95
CA ARG A 141 3.10 -1.35 19.89
C ARG A 141 1.92 -0.65 19.24
N SER A 142 1.61 -1.03 17.99
CA SER A 142 0.41 -0.55 17.30
C SER A 142 -0.84 -0.74 18.16
N PRO A 143 -1.69 0.29 18.32
CA PRO A 143 -3.02 0.12 18.89
C PRO A 143 -3.83 -0.89 18.07
N LYS A 144 -4.69 -1.62 18.73
CA LYS A 144 -5.62 -2.54 18.07
C LYS A 144 -6.71 -1.75 17.35
#